data_458af99e7be9038d4c3b09dc55b8fa80
#
_entry.id   458af99e7be9038d4c3b09dc55b8fa80
#
_cell.length_a   1.000
_cell.length_b   1.000
_cell.length_c   1.000
_cell.angle_alpha   90.00
_cell.angle_beta   90.00
_cell.angle_gamma   90.00
#
_symmetry.space_group_name_H-M   'P 1'
#
loop_
_entity.id
_entity.type
_entity.pdbx_description
1 polymer ?
#
loop_
_entity_poly.entity_id
_entity_poly.type
_entity_poly.pdbx_seq_one_letter_code
_entity_poly.pdbx_strand_id
1 'polypeptide(L)'
;YQAERHILSSEIPERLVLRLGGLTGYERILARFFAGKEELAGGNEPVNLVHRDDVISSIVFLLNAKKVSGTINVCSPIHPTKRDFYTFLCAKFELMPPRFPEKLDGEWKQISSDKLTQLGYKWIFENPLDFTYSS
;
A
#
# COMPACT_ATOMS: atom_id res chain seq x y z
N TYR A 1 -11.75 -12.11 3.81
CA TYR A 1 -11.97 -12.49 5.22
C TYR A 1 -12.25 -13.99 5.38
N GLN A 2 -13.16 -14.57 4.58
CA GLN A 2 -13.44 -16.00 4.61
C GLN A 2 -12.26 -16.86 4.14
N ALA A 3 -11.59 -16.45 3.05
CA ALA A 3 -10.40 -17.13 2.53
C ALA A 3 -9.26 -17.17 3.57
N GLU A 4 -9.00 -16.06 4.26
CA GLU A 4 -7.98 -16.00 5.32
C GLU A 4 -8.31 -16.99 6.46
N ARG A 5 -9.56 -17.00 6.91
CA ARG A 5 -10.01 -17.91 7.96
C ARG A 5 -9.83 -19.38 7.55
N HIS A 6 -10.15 -19.70 6.30
CA HIS A 6 -9.99 -21.05 5.78
C HIS A 6 -8.52 -21.49 5.78
N ILE A 7 -7.62 -20.61 5.32
CA ILE A 7 -6.18 -20.88 5.33
C ILE A 7 -5.67 -21.03 6.77
N LEU A 8 -6.04 -20.12 7.68
CA LEU A 8 -5.57 -20.15 9.07
C LEU A 8 -6.12 -21.32 9.87
N SER A 9 -7.26 -21.89 9.49
CA SER A 9 -7.84 -23.09 10.12
C SER A 9 -7.42 -24.41 9.47
N SER A 10 -6.66 -24.36 8.37
CA SER A 10 -6.18 -25.56 7.68
C SER A 10 -5.15 -26.32 8.52
N GLU A 11 -4.92 -27.59 8.22
CA GLU A 11 -3.93 -28.44 8.88
C GLU A 11 -2.49 -28.24 8.38
N ILE A 12 -2.27 -27.27 7.47
CA ILE A 12 -0.93 -26.94 6.96
C ILE A 12 -0.10 -26.37 8.11
N PRO A 13 1.06 -26.97 8.45
CA PRO A 13 1.81 -26.60 9.66
C PRO A 13 2.43 -25.21 9.61
N GLU A 14 2.85 -24.74 8.44
CA GLU A 14 3.44 -23.42 8.25
C GLU A 14 2.61 -22.62 7.26
N ARG A 15 1.95 -21.59 7.74
CA ARG A 15 1.09 -20.72 6.94
C ARG A 15 1.22 -19.27 7.33
N LEU A 16 1.22 -18.42 6.33
CA LEU A 16 1.34 -16.99 6.48
C LEU A 16 0.37 -16.29 5.53
N VAL A 17 -0.41 -15.37 6.06
CA VAL A 17 -1.30 -14.51 5.30
C VAL A 17 -0.71 -13.12 5.19
N LEU A 18 -0.52 -12.63 3.98
CA LEU A 18 -0.10 -11.26 3.74
C LEU A 18 -1.31 -10.42 3.36
N ARG A 19 -1.55 -9.34 4.10
CA ARG A 19 -2.53 -8.31 3.77
C ARG A 19 -1.81 -7.14 3.13
N LEU A 20 -1.98 -6.99 1.83
CA LEU A 20 -1.30 -5.95 1.07
C LEU A 20 -2.07 -4.63 1.15
N GLY A 21 -1.34 -3.53 1.22
CA GLY A 21 -1.86 -2.20 0.88
C GLY A 21 -2.27 -2.14 -0.60
N GLY A 22 -2.76 -0.99 -1.04
CA GLY A 22 -3.07 -0.78 -2.46
C GLY A 22 -1.83 -0.97 -3.33
N LEU A 23 -1.86 -1.97 -4.19
CA LEU A 23 -0.71 -2.34 -5.04
C LEU A 23 -0.52 -1.32 -6.15
N THR A 24 0.71 -0.84 -6.31
CA THR A 24 1.10 0.12 -7.36
C THR A 24 2.54 -0.12 -7.82
N GLY A 25 2.96 0.61 -8.82
CA GLY A 25 4.29 0.50 -9.43
C GLY A 25 4.21 0.01 -10.88
N TYR A 26 5.28 0.20 -11.62
CA TYR A 26 5.39 -0.11 -13.05
C TYR A 26 4.25 0.52 -13.86
N GLU A 27 3.48 -0.25 -14.60
CA GLU A 27 2.37 0.24 -15.43
C GLU A 27 1.12 0.65 -14.63
N ARG A 28 1.03 0.22 -13.35
CA ARG A 28 -0.10 0.58 -12.49
C ARG A 28 0.11 1.95 -11.86
N ILE A 29 -0.09 2.96 -12.66
CA ILE A 29 0.02 4.38 -12.28
C ILE A 29 -1.33 4.86 -11.79
N LEU A 30 -1.49 5.01 -10.47
CA LEU A 30 -2.77 5.37 -9.84
C LEU A 30 -3.29 6.74 -10.28
N ALA A 31 -2.40 7.68 -10.64
CA ALA A 31 -2.80 8.98 -11.15
C ALA A 31 -3.77 8.89 -12.33
N ARG A 32 -3.59 7.91 -13.21
CA ARG A 32 -4.43 7.74 -14.42
C ARG A 32 -5.89 7.43 -14.10
N PHE A 33 -6.18 6.86 -12.93
CA PHE A 33 -7.54 6.53 -12.50
C PHE A 33 -8.27 7.70 -11.85
N PHE A 34 -7.52 8.69 -11.35
CA PHE A 34 -8.07 9.79 -10.55
C PHE A 34 -7.85 11.17 -11.18
N ALA A 35 -7.03 11.27 -12.22
CA ALA A 35 -6.75 12.51 -12.90
C ALA A 35 -8.04 13.24 -13.34
N GLY A 36 -8.12 14.53 -13.05
CA GLY A 36 -9.22 15.39 -13.47
C GLY A 36 -10.56 15.16 -12.79
N LYS A 37 -10.66 14.28 -11.80
CA LYS A 37 -11.90 14.11 -11.03
C LYS A 37 -12.18 15.34 -10.18
N GLU A 38 -13.40 15.89 -10.32
CA GLU A 38 -13.80 17.15 -9.66
C GLU A 38 -14.18 16.99 -8.18
N GLU A 39 -14.68 15.81 -7.80
CA GLU A 39 -15.16 15.55 -6.44
C GLU A 39 -14.65 14.20 -5.94
N LEU A 40 -13.41 14.18 -5.48
CA LEU A 40 -12.81 12.98 -4.89
C LEU A 40 -12.83 13.12 -3.35
N ALA A 41 -13.45 12.13 -2.69
CA ALA A 41 -13.53 12.12 -1.23
C ALA A 41 -12.19 11.80 -0.56
N GLY A 42 -12.03 12.25 0.69
CA GLY A 42 -10.97 11.80 1.56
C GLY A 42 -9.60 12.42 1.27
N GLY A 43 -9.56 13.69 0.87
CA GLY A 43 -8.30 14.37 0.57
C GLY A 43 -7.29 14.37 1.71
N ASN A 44 -7.75 14.40 2.95
CA ASN A 44 -6.90 14.39 4.15
C ASN A 44 -6.65 12.98 4.70
N GLU A 45 -7.27 11.95 4.09
CA GLU A 45 -7.04 10.56 4.49
C GLU A 45 -5.65 10.08 4.05
N PRO A 46 -4.97 9.25 4.87
CA PRO A 46 -3.70 8.66 4.49
C PRO A 46 -3.88 7.65 3.35
N VAL A 47 -2.93 7.58 2.43
CA VAL A 47 -2.86 6.47 1.49
C VAL A 47 -2.23 5.25 2.16
N ASN A 48 -2.77 4.08 1.89
CA ASN A 48 -2.24 2.80 2.33
C ASN A 48 -1.79 2.02 1.10
N LEU A 49 -0.57 2.26 0.66
CA LEU A 49 -0.03 1.75 -0.60
C LEU A 49 1.21 0.90 -0.38
N VAL A 50 1.50 0.03 -1.34
CA VAL A 50 2.74 -0.73 -1.39
C VAL A 50 3.21 -0.85 -2.84
N HIS A 51 4.51 -0.71 -3.05
CA HIS A 51 5.12 -0.93 -4.36
C HIS A 51 5.27 -2.43 -4.63
N ARG A 52 5.09 -2.84 -5.89
CA ARG A 52 5.26 -4.25 -6.32
C ARG A 52 6.59 -4.85 -5.86
N ASP A 53 7.68 -4.10 -5.95
CA ASP A 53 9.00 -4.59 -5.58
C ASP A 53 9.10 -4.90 -4.09
N ASP A 54 8.47 -4.10 -3.22
CA ASP A 54 8.40 -4.39 -1.79
C ASP A 54 7.53 -5.63 -1.50
N VAL A 55 6.46 -5.86 -2.25
CA VAL A 55 5.68 -7.09 -2.11
C VAL A 55 6.54 -8.31 -2.42
N ILE A 56 7.23 -8.31 -3.55
CA ILE A 56 8.09 -9.43 -3.96
C ILE A 56 9.23 -9.63 -2.95
N SER A 57 9.91 -8.55 -2.59
CA SER A 57 11.03 -8.59 -1.64
C SER A 57 10.59 -9.05 -0.25
N SER A 58 9.42 -8.62 0.22
CA SER A 58 8.88 -9.06 1.52
C SER A 58 8.50 -10.54 1.52
N ILE A 59 7.97 -11.07 0.42
CA ILE A 59 7.68 -12.50 0.27
C ILE A 59 8.98 -13.30 0.37
N VAL A 60 10.02 -12.92 -0.38
CA VAL A 60 11.33 -13.59 -0.35
C VAL A 60 11.93 -13.54 1.06
N PHE A 61 11.87 -12.37 1.71
CA PHE A 61 12.34 -12.20 3.08
C PHE A 61 11.63 -13.14 4.05
N LEU A 62 10.29 -13.23 3.98
CA LEU A 62 9.48 -14.05 4.87
C LEU A 62 9.65 -15.54 4.61
N LEU A 63 9.86 -15.96 3.37
CA LEU A 63 10.19 -17.36 3.05
C LEU A 63 11.52 -17.81 3.66
N ASN A 64 12.48 -16.91 3.84
CA ASN A 64 13.76 -17.15 4.47
C ASN A 64 13.75 -16.91 5.99
N ALA A 65 12.71 -16.32 6.54
CA ALA A 65 12.58 -16.09 7.97
C ALA A 65 12.17 -17.36 8.70
N LYS A 66 12.78 -17.58 9.86
CA LYS A 66 12.44 -18.76 10.70
C LYS A 66 11.23 -18.45 11.58
N LYS A 67 10.27 -19.39 11.59
CA LYS A 67 9.12 -19.39 12.52
C LYS A 67 8.23 -18.14 12.46
N VAL A 68 7.93 -17.67 11.28
CA VAL A 68 6.94 -16.61 11.05
C VAL A 68 5.61 -17.26 10.64
N SER A 69 4.55 -16.91 11.35
CA SER A 69 3.19 -17.43 11.07
C SER A 69 2.13 -16.37 11.34
N GLY A 70 0.91 -16.63 10.92
CA GLY A 70 -0.23 -15.76 11.14
C GLY A 70 -0.46 -14.76 10.02
N THR A 71 -0.78 -13.52 10.37
CA THR A 71 -1.11 -12.47 9.41
C THR A 71 -0.15 -11.30 9.53
N ILE A 72 0.37 -10.84 8.39
CA ILE A 72 1.29 -9.70 8.30
C ILE A 72 0.76 -8.69 7.29
N ASN A 73 0.68 -7.43 7.68
CA ASN A 73 0.40 -6.34 6.75
C ASN A 73 1.66 -5.95 5.99
N VAL A 74 1.52 -5.75 4.68
CA VAL A 74 2.59 -5.26 3.80
C VAL A 74 2.12 -3.94 3.18
N CYS A 75 2.55 -2.84 3.77
CA CYS A 75 2.17 -1.49 3.39
C CYS A 75 3.35 -0.57 3.67
N SER A 76 3.66 0.36 2.78
CA SER A 76 4.74 1.33 3.00
C SER A 76 4.53 2.05 4.34
N PRO A 77 5.58 2.22 5.16
CA PRO A 77 5.44 2.74 6.52
C PRO A 77 5.06 4.23 6.58
N ILE A 78 5.32 5.00 5.54
CA ILE A 78 4.94 6.41 5.44
C ILE A 78 3.65 6.54 4.66
N HIS A 79 2.73 7.36 5.16
CA HIS A 79 1.38 7.52 4.64
C HIS A 79 1.09 8.99 4.31
N PRO A 80 1.50 9.50 3.13
CA PRO A 80 1.06 10.82 2.70
C PRO A 80 -0.46 10.88 2.58
N THR A 81 -1.03 12.09 2.62
CA THR A 81 -2.46 12.24 2.36
C THR A 81 -2.79 11.91 0.90
N LYS A 82 -4.04 11.53 0.64
CA LYS A 82 -4.50 11.32 -0.74
C LYS A 82 -4.27 12.58 -1.60
N ARG A 83 -4.55 13.76 -1.03
CA ARG A 83 -4.33 15.04 -1.70
C ARG A 83 -2.86 15.19 -2.13
N ASP A 84 -1.94 15.03 -1.20
CA ASP A 84 -0.51 15.21 -1.49
C ASP A 84 -0.01 14.17 -2.47
N PHE A 85 -0.39 12.91 -2.27
CA PHE A 85 0.03 11.81 -3.14
C PHE A 85 -0.45 11.97 -4.58
N TYR A 86 -1.76 12.22 -4.78
CA TYR A 86 -2.31 12.34 -6.14
C TYR A 86 -1.91 13.64 -6.82
N THR A 87 -1.78 14.74 -6.09
CA THR A 87 -1.26 15.99 -6.66
C THR A 87 0.17 15.81 -7.15
N PHE A 88 1.03 15.22 -6.33
CA PHE A 88 2.41 14.91 -6.69
C PHE A 88 2.49 13.97 -7.90
N LEU A 89 1.73 12.87 -7.86
CA LEU A 89 1.79 11.86 -8.90
C LEU A 89 1.22 12.38 -10.24
N CYS A 90 0.15 13.16 -10.21
CA CYS A 90 -0.38 13.80 -11.40
C CYS A 90 0.62 14.77 -12.02
N ALA A 91 1.30 15.58 -11.20
CA ALA A 91 2.35 16.48 -11.69
C ALA A 91 3.51 15.71 -12.36
N LYS A 92 3.93 14.59 -11.77
CA LYS A 92 4.98 13.72 -12.32
C LYS A 92 4.64 13.17 -13.70
N PHE A 93 3.37 12.92 -13.99
CA PHE A 93 2.90 12.36 -15.27
C PHE A 93 2.19 13.39 -16.16
N GLU A 94 2.33 14.66 -15.87
CA GLU A 94 1.72 15.77 -16.63
C GLU A 94 0.20 15.62 -16.77
N LEU A 95 -0.46 15.12 -15.73
CA LEU A 95 -1.90 14.94 -15.65
C LEU A 95 -2.52 16.02 -14.76
N MET A 96 -3.80 16.33 -15.03
CA MET A 96 -4.57 17.25 -14.19
C MET A 96 -4.85 16.58 -12.82
N PRO A 97 -4.50 17.21 -11.69
CA PRO A 97 -4.78 16.63 -10.38
C PRO A 97 -6.30 16.60 -10.10
N PRO A 98 -6.75 15.63 -9.29
CA PRO A 98 -8.14 15.63 -8.81
C PRO A 98 -8.38 16.75 -7.81
N ARG A 99 -9.64 17.13 -7.64
CA ARG A 99 -10.08 18.06 -6.60
C ARG A 99 -10.67 17.28 -5.41
N PHE A 100 -10.31 17.70 -4.22
CA PHE A 100 -10.76 17.12 -2.96
C PHE A 100 -11.55 18.16 -2.17
N PRO A 101 -12.90 18.17 -2.26
CA PRO A 101 -13.72 19.05 -1.43
C PRO A 101 -13.58 18.70 0.05
N GLU A 102 -13.41 19.69 0.92
CA GLU A 102 -13.20 19.49 2.36
C GLU A 102 -14.38 18.81 3.06
N LYS A 103 -15.59 18.91 2.50
CA LYS A 103 -16.81 18.35 3.09
C LYS A 103 -16.99 16.85 2.91
N LEU A 104 -16.07 16.16 2.21
CA LEU A 104 -16.18 14.74 1.90
C LEU A 104 -15.18 13.86 2.70
N ASP A 105 -14.60 14.39 3.77
CA ASP A 105 -13.75 13.60 4.67
C ASP A 105 -14.63 12.67 5.52
N GLY A 106 -14.24 11.41 5.61
CA GLY A 106 -14.92 10.36 6.37
C GLY A 106 -14.01 9.69 7.40
N GLU A 107 -14.46 8.58 7.95
CA GLU A 107 -13.62 7.72 8.77
C GLU A 107 -12.53 7.04 7.91
N TRP A 108 -11.31 7.03 8.39
CA TRP A 108 -10.18 6.45 7.67
C TRP A 108 -9.36 5.52 8.58
N LYS A 109 -8.61 4.64 7.95
CA LYS A 109 -7.68 3.72 8.60
C LYS A 109 -6.28 3.91 8.05
N GLN A 110 -5.31 3.87 8.94
CA GLN A 110 -3.90 3.77 8.58
C GLN A 110 -3.42 2.34 8.88
N ILE A 111 -2.91 1.66 7.86
CA ILE A 111 -2.42 0.29 7.98
C ILE A 111 -0.99 0.33 8.50
N SER A 112 -0.76 -0.28 9.65
CA SER A 112 0.59 -0.44 10.20
C SER A 112 1.26 -1.70 9.63
N SER A 113 2.50 -1.54 9.20
CA SER A 113 3.41 -2.62 8.83
C SER A 113 4.56 -2.81 9.84
N ASP A 114 4.36 -2.36 11.07
CA ASP A 114 5.37 -2.44 12.12
C ASP A 114 5.85 -3.87 12.38
N LYS A 115 4.97 -4.86 12.30
CA LYS A 115 5.33 -6.27 12.47
C LYS A 115 6.38 -6.71 11.46
N LEU A 116 6.23 -6.36 10.18
CA LEU A 116 7.20 -6.69 9.14
C LEU A 116 8.53 -5.96 9.36
N THR A 117 8.48 -4.70 9.74
CA THR A 117 9.68 -3.90 10.06
C THR A 117 10.41 -4.46 11.27
N GLN A 118 9.70 -4.85 12.33
CA GLN A 118 10.27 -5.46 13.52
C GLN A 118 10.91 -6.83 13.26
N LEU A 119 10.42 -7.57 12.28
CA LEU A 119 11.05 -8.82 11.83
C LEU A 119 12.39 -8.59 11.11
N GLY A 120 12.71 -7.35 10.76
CA GLY A 120 13.97 -6.97 10.12
C GLY A 120 13.89 -6.69 8.63
N TYR A 121 12.67 -6.64 8.06
CA TYR A 121 12.50 -6.29 6.64
C TYR A 121 13.05 -4.88 6.36
N LYS A 122 13.80 -4.73 5.29
CA LYS A 122 14.31 -3.45 4.80
C LYS A 122 13.50 -2.99 3.60
N TRP A 123 12.72 -1.93 3.78
CA TRP A 123 11.88 -1.36 2.74
C TRP A 123 12.72 -0.81 1.58
N ILE A 124 12.30 -1.10 0.36
CA ILE A 124 12.83 -0.47 -0.85
C ILE A 124 12.25 0.94 -0.96
N PHE A 125 10.95 1.06 -0.71
CA PHE A 125 10.22 2.33 -0.74
C PHE A 125 9.45 2.53 0.57
N GLU A 126 10.00 3.30 1.49
CA GLU A 126 9.30 3.67 2.73
C GLU A 126 8.15 4.64 2.48
N ASN A 127 8.32 5.54 1.52
CA ASN A 127 7.36 6.59 1.20
C ASN A 127 6.78 6.38 -0.21
N PRO A 128 5.44 6.32 -0.36
CA PRO A 128 4.80 6.23 -1.67
C PRO A 128 5.18 7.33 -2.66
N LEU A 129 5.63 8.49 -2.20
CA LEU A 129 6.11 9.56 -3.07
C LEU A 129 7.40 9.20 -3.82
N ASP A 130 8.16 8.23 -3.30
CA ASP A 130 9.41 7.76 -3.91
C ASP A 130 9.20 6.60 -4.90
N PHE A 131 7.97 6.12 -5.06
CA PHE A 131 7.67 4.99 -5.94
C PHE A 131 8.14 5.25 -7.37
N THR A 132 8.75 4.23 -7.97
CA THR A 132 9.16 4.23 -9.36
C THR A 132 8.12 3.56 -10.25
N TYR A 133 8.05 4.02 -11.47
CA TYR A 133 7.13 3.50 -12.48
C TYR A 133 7.89 3.27 -13.77
N SER A 134 7.54 2.24 -14.52
CA SER A 134 8.08 2.07 -15.87
C SER A 134 7.55 3.18 -16.79
N SER A 135 8.41 3.65 -17.62
CA SER A 135 8.06 4.59 -18.69
C SER A 135 7.24 3.92 -19.79
#